data_8caae853b49a0a6955b87b71b3dc1b1e
#
_entry.id   8caae853b49a0a6955b87b71b3dc1b1e
#
_cell.length_a   1.000
_cell.length_b   1.000
_cell.length_c   1.000
_cell.angle_alpha   90.00
_cell.angle_beta   90.00
_cell.angle_gamma   90.00
#
_symmetry.space_group_name_H-M   'P 1'
#
loop_
_entity.id
_entity.type
_entity.pdbx_description
1 polymer ?
#
loop_
_entity_poly.entity_id
_entity_poly.type
_entity_poly.pdbx_seq_one_letter_code
_entity_poly.pdbx_strand_id
1 'polypeptide(L)'
;MSEAEINPAATATAAAVAPPAPGAEGEEAPAKKSKLPLIIAIVVVLVLIGGGVGGWMWYSAKKKKEAEEAEQTLESRLKAQMQFKKENKAPTFVKMDPFTVNLPSKGGEHYLQVEMFLRVSEGKVEGKIKEFLPVVQDRIITVLSSRSMEQLATVEGKEILGKEIALVVNSIIEPQLTAIYVLQQQPSTADLRNLERIGAMPKDASATAQMTQVAREAAAQFWRISEMDLPVQGVLFKSFIMQ
;
A
#
# COMPACT_ATOMS: atom_id res chain seq x y z
N MET A 1 -29.41 0.45 47.59
CA MET A 1 -30.57 1.25 47.89
C MET A 1 -30.82 2.03 46.66
N SER A 2 -31.68 1.58 45.92
CA SER A 2 -33.12 1.74 45.73
C SER A 2 -33.30 2.62 44.50
N GLU A 3 -33.65 2.05 43.38
CA GLU A 3 -35.04 1.81 42.91
C GLU A 3 -35.72 3.10 42.48
N ALA A 4 -36.29 3.26 41.43
CA ALA A 4 -37.14 2.54 40.49
C ALA A 4 -37.91 3.59 39.70
N GLU A 5 -38.14 3.35 38.42
CA GLU A 5 -39.46 3.08 37.82
C GLU A 5 -40.46 4.27 37.88
N ILE A 6 -41.20 4.60 36.85
CA ILE A 6 -42.17 3.91 36.01
C ILE A 6 -42.85 4.94 35.07
N ASN A 7 -43.03 4.59 33.81
CA ASN A 7 -44.13 5.00 32.90
C ASN A 7 -45.47 4.61 33.56
N PRO A 8 -46.69 5.11 33.25
CA PRO A 8 -47.28 4.98 31.94
C PRO A 8 -48.39 6.02 31.55
N ALA A 9 -48.61 6.07 30.29
CA ALA A 9 -49.84 5.85 29.48
C ALA A 9 -51.21 6.47 29.91
N ALA A 10 -51.86 6.82 28.89
CA ALA A 10 -53.24 6.57 28.51
C ALA A 10 -54.29 7.69 28.59
N THR A 11 -54.86 7.82 27.51
CA THR A 11 -56.27 7.57 27.09
C THR A 11 -57.18 8.77 26.99
N ALA A 12 -57.63 8.95 25.75
CA ALA A 12 -59.03 8.89 25.23
C ALA A 12 -59.99 10.00 25.60
N THR A 13 -60.74 10.57 24.75
CA THR A 13 -61.99 10.09 24.16
C THR A 13 -62.86 11.25 23.65
N ALA A 14 -63.17 11.21 22.41
CA ALA A 14 -64.47 11.24 21.74
C ALA A 14 -65.46 12.42 21.90
N ALA A 15 -66.07 12.63 20.79
CA ALA A 15 -67.46 12.85 20.41
C ALA A 15 -67.75 14.20 19.73
N ALA A 16 -67.97 14.20 18.48
CA ALA A 16 -69.20 14.04 17.71
C ALA A 16 -70.13 15.27 17.81
N VAL A 17 -70.48 15.83 16.66
CA VAL A 17 -71.86 16.00 16.13
C VAL A 17 -71.84 16.93 14.91
N ALA A 18 -72.37 16.46 13.79
CA ALA A 18 -72.67 17.20 12.56
C ALA A 18 -74.15 17.66 12.60
N PRO A 19 -74.72 18.12 11.47
CA PRO A 19 -74.55 19.27 10.57
C PRO A 19 -75.76 20.22 10.65
N PRO A 20 -76.06 21.18 9.79
CA PRO A 20 -76.43 21.00 8.38
C PRO A 20 -75.99 22.11 7.38
N ALA A 21 -76.02 21.78 6.12
CA ALA A 21 -76.03 22.65 4.97
C ALA A 21 -77.41 23.31 4.75
N PRO A 22 -77.71 24.15 3.73
CA PRO A 22 -77.09 24.33 2.44
C PRO A 22 -77.06 25.78 1.89
N GLY A 23 -76.44 25.96 0.75
CA GLY A 23 -76.88 26.96 -0.24
C GLY A 23 -75.86 27.95 -0.74
N ALA A 24 -75.59 27.84 -1.94
CA ALA A 24 -75.69 28.70 -3.12
C ALA A 24 -74.43 28.78 -3.97
N GLU A 25 -74.68 28.40 -5.16
CA GLU A 25 -74.05 28.61 -6.44
C GLU A 25 -73.20 29.89 -6.57
N GLY A 26 -72.07 29.79 -7.22
CA GLY A 26 -71.24 30.90 -7.69
C GLY A 26 -69.99 30.47 -8.43
N GLU A 27 -70.16 30.24 -9.70
CA GLU A 27 -69.20 30.53 -10.80
C GLU A 27 -67.76 30.00 -10.76
N GLU A 28 -67.52 29.06 -11.65
CA GLU A 28 -66.23 28.63 -12.10
C GLU A 28 -65.39 29.80 -12.69
N ALA A 29 -64.18 29.99 -12.16
CA ALA A 29 -63.11 30.64 -12.88
C ALA A 29 -61.94 29.66 -13.03
N PRO A 30 -61.33 29.52 -14.19
CA PRO A 30 -60.37 28.46 -14.47
C PRO A 30 -59.06 28.74 -13.70
N ALA A 31 -58.73 27.80 -12.84
CA ALA A 31 -57.44 27.79 -12.17
C ALA A 31 -56.31 27.70 -13.17
N LYS A 32 -55.59 28.80 -13.39
CA LYS A 32 -54.29 28.83 -14.09
C LYS A 32 -53.38 27.86 -13.35
N LYS A 33 -53.20 26.67 -13.90
CA LYS A 33 -52.18 25.68 -13.45
C LYS A 33 -50.84 26.38 -13.49
N SER A 34 -50.34 26.81 -12.34
CA SER A 34 -49.02 27.43 -12.19
C SER A 34 -47.98 26.43 -12.68
N LYS A 35 -47.25 26.81 -13.72
CA LYS A 35 -46.12 25.99 -14.28
C LYS A 35 -44.92 25.96 -13.32
N LEU A 36 -45.06 26.56 -12.14
CA LEU A 36 -44.01 26.64 -11.13
C LEU A 36 -43.48 25.27 -10.65
N PRO A 37 -44.35 24.28 -10.28
CA PRO A 37 -43.87 22.99 -9.84
C PRO A 37 -43.14 22.21 -10.95
N LEU A 38 -43.55 22.42 -12.19
CA LEU A 38 -42.88 21.77 -13.36
C LEU A 38 -41.49 22.39 -13.61
N ILE A 39 -41.36 23.71 -13.46
CA ILE A 39 -40.08 24.40 -13.59
C ILE A 39 -39.11 23.97 -12.47
N ILE A 40 -39.61 23.85 -11.23
CA ILE A 40 -38.80 23.39 -10.09
C ILE A 40 -38.33 21.94 -10.32
N ALA A 41 -39.20 21.07 -10.82
CA ALA A 41 -38.84 19.67 -11.12
C ALA A 41 -37.75 19.59 -12.22
N ILE A 42 -37.85 20.39 -13.27
CA ILE A 42 -36.82 20.46 -14.33
C ILE A 42 -35.49 20.98 -13.80
N VAL A 43 -35.52 22.01 -12.96
CA VAL A 43 -34.28 22.57 -12.36
C VAL A 43 -33.62 21.56 -11.42
N VAL A 44 -34.36 20.82 -10.61
CA VAL A 44 -33.85 19.75 -9.76
C VAL A 44 -33.21 18.63 -10.58
N VAL A 45 -33.85 18.22 -11.67
CA VAL A 45 -33.29 17.18 -12.58
C VAL A 45 -32.01 17.68 -13.26
N LEU A 46 -31.96 18.93 -13.68
CA LEU A 46 -30.74 19.53 -14.28
C LEU A 46 -29.60 19.63 -13.28
N VAL A 47 -29.89 19.96 -12.02
CA VAL A 47 -28.88 20.01 -10.95
C VAL A 47 -28.38 18.61 -10.61
N LEU A 48 -29.23 17.61 -10.59
CA LEU A 48 -28.84 16.21 -10.33
C LEU A 48 -27.98 15.64 -11.47
N ILE A 49 -28.35 15.93 -12.73
CA ILE A 49 -27.58 15.49 -13.90
C ILE A 49 -26.24 16.27 -13.97
N GLY A 50 -26.27 17.59 -13.84
CA GLY A 50 -25.07 18.42 -13.87
C GLY A 50 -24.13 18.16 -12.70
N GLY A 51 -24.65 18.00 -11.49
CA GLY A 51 -23.88 17.67 -10.30
C GLY A 51 -23.32 16.25 -10.31
N GLY A 52 -24.10 15.28 -10.78
CA GLY A 52 -23.66 13.88 -10.88
C GLY A 52 -22.58 13.67 -11.95
N VAL A 53 -22.79 14.20 -13.14
CA VAL A 53 -21.81 14.10 -14.25
C VAL A 53 -20.57 14.94 -13.95
N GLY A 54 -20.73 16.17 -13.46
CA GLY A 54 -19.61 17.04 -13.10
C GLY A 54 -18.79 16.49 -11.94
N GLY A 55 -19.44 15.98 -10.90
CA GLY A 55 -18.78 15.34 -9.76
C GLY A 55 -18.04 14.07 -10.16
N TRP A 56 -18.66 13.22 -10.98
CA TRP A 56 -18.00 12.00 -11.51
C TRP A 56 -16.82 12.33 -12.42
N MET A 57 -16.96 13.33 -13.28
CA MET A 57 -15.90 13.77 -14.17
C MET A 57 -14.73 14.43 -13.43
N TRP A 58 -15.02 15.22 -12.39
CA TRP A 58 -13.99 15.78 -11.52
C TRP A 58 -13.27 14.69 -10.68
N TYR A 59 -14.01 13.73 -10.13
CA TYR A 59 -13.46 12.60 -9.39
C TYR A 59 -12.61 11.69 -10.27
N SER A 60 -13.06 11.39 -11.50
CA SER A 60 -12.30 10.58 -12.44
C SER A 60 -11.04 11.30 -12.95
N ALA A 61 -11.11 12.62 -13.16
CA ALA A 61 -9.95 13.44 -13.53
C ALA A 61 -8.91 13.51 -12.40
N LYS A 62 -9.36 13.58 -11.14
CA LYS A 62 -8.46 13.56 -9.99
C LYS A 62 -7.74 12.22 -9.86
N LYS A 63 -8.46 11.09 -10.00
CA LYS A 63 -7.84 9.75 -10.01
C LYS A 63 -6.85 9.56 -11.16
N LYS A 64 -7.13 10.10 -12.36
CA LYS A 64 -6.20 10.03 -13.49
C LYS A 64 -4.92 10.81 -13.22
N LYS A 65 -5.02 12.03 -12.65
CA LYS A 65 -3.84 12.84 -12.31
C LYS A 65 -2.97 12.16 -11.24
N GLU A 66 -3.56 11.60 -10.21
CA GLU A 66 -2.82 10.86 -9.18
C GLU A 66 -2.12 9.61 -9.75
N ALA A 67 -2.74 8.93 -10.71
CA ALA A 67 -2.12 7.80 -11.42
C ALA A 67 -0.99 8.25 -12.36
N GLU A 68 -1.18 9.31 -13.13
CA GLU A 68 -0.15 9.88 -14.02
C GLU A 68 1.04 10.44 -13.22
N GLU A 69 0.80 11.09 -12.08
CA GLU A 69 1.88 11.57 -11.19
C GLU A 69 2.65 10.40 -10.57
N ALA A 70 1.97 9.31 -10.20
CA ALA A 70 2.61 8.10 -9.70
C ALA A 70 3.46 7.41 -10.78
N GLU A 71 2.98 7.31 -12.01
CA GLU A 71 3.72 6.77 -13.16
C GLU A 71 4.93 7.63 -13.51
N GLN A 72 4.76 8.96 -13.61
CA GLN A 72 5.88 9.88 -13.88
C GLN A 72 6.94 9.82 -12.76
N THR A 73 6.53 9.70 -11.50
CA THR A 73 7.45 9.55 -10.38
C THR A 73 8.21 8.23 -10.47
N LEU A 74 7.55 7.15 -10.88
CA LEU A 74 8.16 5.84 -11.05
C LEU A 74 9.14 5.83 -12.24
N GLU A 75 8.73 6.36 -13.39
CA GLU A 75 9.60 6.50 -14.56
C GLU A 75 10.83 7.39 -14.28
N SER A 76 10.64 8.50 -13.57
CA SER A 76 11.75 9.39 -13.23
C SER A 76 12.76 8.71 -12.30
N ARG A 77 12.27 7.90 -11.35
CA ARG A 77 13.12 7.08 -10.47
C ARG A 77 13.85 5.99 -11.25
N LEU A 78 13.18 5.29 -12.19
CA LEU A 78 13.80 4.31 -13.06
C LEU A 78 14.87 4.95 -13.95
N LYS A 79 14.58 6.10 -14.55
CA LYS A 79 15.54 6.85 -15.36
C LYS A 79 16.75 7.33 -14.55
N ALA A 80 16.53 7.84 -13.34
CA ALA A 80 17.59 8.26 -12.43
C ALA A 80 18.51 7.10 -12.05
N GLN A 81 17.94 5.93 -11.79
CA GLN A 81 18.71 4.72 -11.49
C GLN A 81 19.49 4.20 -12.70
N MET A 82 18.94 4.31 -13.91
CA MET A 82 19.67 3.95 -15.14
C MET A 82 20.85 4.90 -15.41
N GLN A 83 20.69 6.20 -15.14
CA GLN A 83 21.78 7.18 -15.26
C GLN A 83 22.90 6.89 -14.24
N PHE A 84 22.52 6.51 -13.02
CA PHE A 84 23.46 6.13 -11.97
C PHE A 84 24.36 4.96 -12.39
N LYS A 85 23.80 3.94 -13.06
CA LYS A 85 24.56 2.79 -13.58
C LYS A 85 25.63 3.20 -14.60
N LYS A 86 25.42 4.30 -15.35
CA LYS A 86 26.39 4.80 -16.34
C LYS A 86 27.57 5.56 -15.69
N GLU A 87 27.41 6.05 -14.47
CA GLU A 87 28.42 6.88 -13.80
C GLU A 87 29.48 6.10 -13.00
N ASN A 88 29.49 4.78 -13.01
CA ASN A 88 30.50 3.89 -12.38
C ASN A 88 30.97 4.35 -10.98
N LYS A 89 30.05 4.77 -10.11
CA LYS A 89 30.40 5.17 -8.73
C LYS A 89 30.80 3.93 -7.93
N ALA A 90 31.90 4.04 -7.20
CA ALA A 90 32.34 3.00 -6.27
C ALA A 90 31.23 2.67 -5.26
N PRO A 91 30.96 1.37 -5.00
CA PRO A 91 29.93 0.99 -4.04
C PRO A 91 30.32 1.48 -2.64
N THR A 92 29.34 1.97 -1.92
CA THR A 92 29.49 2.36 -0.50
C THR A 92 29.06 1.19 0.38
N PHE A 93 29.73 1.03 1.52
CA PHE A 93 29.44 -0.02 2.48
C PHE A 93 28.92 0.58 3.78
N VAL A 94 27.74 0.16 4.20
CA VAL A 94 27.14 0.56 5.47
C VAL A 94 27.34 -0.56 6.46
N LYS A 95 28.05 -0.27 7.55
CA LYS A 95 28.26 -1.23 8.65
C LYS A 95 26.97 -1.36 9.46
N MET A 96 26.54 -2.60 9.70
CA MET A 96 25.45 -2.91 10.63
C MET A 96 26.03 -3.33 11.99
N ASP A 97 25.28 -3.10 13.05
CA ASP A 97 25.62 -3.64 14.37
C ASP A 97 25.55 -5.17 14.34
N PRO A 98 26.34 -5.86 15.21
CA PRO A 98 26.28 -7.31 15.30
C PRO A 98 24.89 -7.80 15.71
N PHE A 99 24.39 -8.83 15.02
CA PHE A 99 23.15 -9.49 15.35
C PHE A 99 23.43 -10.81 16.08
N THR A 100 22.69 -11.06 17.17
CA THR A 100 22.69 -12.36 17.83
C THR A 100 21.24 -12.84 17.89
N VAL A 101 20.97 -13.99 17.29
CA VAL A 101 19.63 -14.56 17.19
C VAL A 101 19.65 -16.03 17.59
N ASN A 102 18.53 -16.52 18.11
CA ASN A 102 18.31 -17.94 18.35
C ASN A 102 17.78 -18.59 17.08
N LEU A 103 18.36 -19.73 16.69
CA LEU A 103 17.95 -20.49 15.51
C LEU A 103 17.01 -21.63 15.90
N PRO A 104 15.89 -21.83 15.18
CA PRO A 104 15.04 -22.98 15.39
C PRO A 104 15.81 -24.27 15.05
N SER A 105 15.88 -25.19 15.99
CA SER A 105 16.54 -26.47 15.84
C SER A 105 15.76 -27.59 16.52
N LYS A 106 15.87 -28.80 16.01
CA LYS A 106 15.28 -30.01 16.61
C LYS A 106 16.12 -30.61 17.76
N GLY A 107 17.35 -30.12 17.97
CA GLY A 107 18.33 -30.76 18.84
C GLY A 107 18.87 -29.91 19.97
N GLY A 108 18.34 -28.69 20.21
CA GLY A 108 18.83 -27.80 21.26
C GLY A 108 18.69 -26.34 20.90
N GLU A 109 19.16 -25.48 21.78
CA GLU A 109 19.25 -24.02 21.49
C GLU A 109 20.53 -23.75 20.69
N HIS A 110 20.39 -23.19 19.52
CA HIS A 110 21.51 -22.76 18.71
C HIS A 110 21.47 -21.26 18.49
N TYR A 111 22.62 -20.64 18.59
CA TYR A 111 22.77 -19.19 18.43
C TYR A 111 23.56 -18.88 17.17
N LEU A 112 23.08 -17.86 16.45
CA LEU A 112 23.78 -17.28 15.33
C LEU A 112 24.24 -15.88 15.70
N GLN A 113 25.55 -15.63 15.61
CA GLN A 113 26.10 -14.29 15.69
C GLN A 113 26.64 -13.87 14.32
N VAL A 114 26.16 -12.74 13.80
CA VAL A 114 26.50 -12.23 12.48
C VAL A 114 26.92 -10.77 12.55
N GLU A 115 28.06 -10.45 11.94
CA GLU A 115 28.45 -9.08 11.58
C GLU A 115 28.36 -8.94 10.07
N MET A 116 27.72 -7.85 9.59
CA MET A 116 27.52 -7.65 8.16
C MET A 116 27.70 -6.20 7.72
N PHE A 117 27.98 -6.04 6.43
CA PHE A 117 27.94 -4.78 5.71
C PHE A 117 26.88 -4.85 4.62
N LEU A 118 26.12 -3.79 4.47
CA LEU A 118 25.23 -3.61 3.33
C LEU A 118 26.00 -2.86 2.24
N ARG A 119 26.10 -3.47 1.07
CA ARG A 119 26.62 -2.80 -0.13
C ARG A 119 25.52 -1.94 -0.73
N VAL A 120 25.71 -0.64 -0.77
CA VAL A 120 24.71 0.31 -1.26
C VAL A 120 25.18 1.01 -2.53
N SER A 121 24.22 1.40 -3.36
CA SER A 121 24.48 2.05 -4.64
C SER A 121 25.11 3.44 -4.49
N GLU A 122 24.72 4.18 -3.47
CA GLU A 122 25.23 5.54 -3.22
C GLU A 122 25.11 5.94 -1.75
N GLY A 123 25.87 6.97 -1.35
CA GLY A 123 25.91 7.43 0.05
C GLY A 123 24.57 7.96 0.59
N LYS A 124 23.66 8.43 -0.28
CA LYS A 124 22.30 8.85 0.13
C LYS A 124 21.48 7.70 0.72
N VAL A 125 21.71 6.47 0.24
CA VAL A 125 21.05 5.28 0.75
C VAL A 125 21.44 5.00 2.20
N GLU A 126 22.67 5.29 2.59
CA GLU A 126 23.12 5.19 3.99
C GLU A 126 22.27 6.07 4.91
N GLY A 127 21.96 7.31 4.50
CA GLY A 127 21.09 8.20 5.25
C GLY A 127 19.67 7.61 5.45
N LYS A 128 19.09 7.05 4.41
CA LYS A 128 17.79 6.37 4.49
C LYS A 128 17.83 5.13 5.40
N ILE A 129 18.89 4.32 5.31
CA ILE A 129 19.06 3.17 6.21
C ILE A 129 19.10 3.61 7.66
N LYS A 130 19.83 4.70 7.98
CA LYS A 130 19.90 5.25 9.34
C LYS A 130 18.56 5.78 9.83
N GLU A 131 17.78 6.41 8.96
CA GLU A 131 16.44 6.90 9.28
C GLU A 131 15.47 5.76 9.67
N PHE A 132 15.54 4.64 8.95
CA PHE A 132 14.69 3.47 9.19
C PHE A 132 15.40 2.36 9.99
N LEU A 133 16.52 2.67 10.63
CA LEU A 133 17.40 1.68 11.28
C LEU A 133 16.66 0.70 12.21
N PRO A 134 15.75 1.14 13.11
CA PRO A 134 15.05 0.20 13.99
C PRO A 134 14.19 -0.81 13.21
N VAL A 135 13.52 -0.36 12.14
CA VAL A 135 12.70 -1.23 11.29
C VAL A 135 13.56 -2.19 10.49
N VAL A 136 14.68 -1.71 9.97
CA VAL A 136 15.66 -2.52 9.23
C VAL A 136 16.24 -3.61 10.14
N GLN A 137 16.64 -3.27 11.36
CA GLN A 137 17.16 -4.22 12.33
C GLN A 137 16.13 -5.28 12.71
N ASP A 138 14.89 -4.90 13.01
CA ASP A 138 13.80 -5.82 13.33
C ASP A 138 13.55 -6.82 12.19
N ARG A 139 13.52 -6.35 10.95
CA ARG A 139 13.32 -7.21 9.79
C ARG A 139 14.50 -8.14 9.53
N ILE A 140 15.74 -7.68 9.71
CA ILE A 140 16.93 -8.52 9.60
C ILE A 140 16.88 -9.62 10.67
N ILE A 141 16.57 -9.30 11.93
CA ILE A 141 16.41 -10.28 13.02
C ILE A 141 15.34 -11.31 12.64
N THR A 142 14.21 -10.87 12.11
CA THR A 142 13.12 -11.78 11.67
C THR A 142 13.61 -12.75 10.59
N VAL A 143 14.35 -12.26 9.59
CA VAL A 143 14.91 -13.10 8.52
C VAL A 143 15.92 -14.10 9.09
N LEU A 144 16.84 -13.64 9.91
CA LEU A 144 17.85 -14.49 10.53
C LEU A 144 17.22 -15.60 11.39
N SER A 145 16.24 -15.25 12.24
CA SER A 145 15.56 -16.20 13.14
C SER A 145 14.64 -17.18 12.42
N SER A 146 14.29 -16.93 11.17
CA SER A 146 13.46 -17.83 10.35
C SER A 146 14.25 -18.97 9.70
N ARG A 147 15.58 -18.97 9.82
CA ARG A 147 16.47 -19.94 9.17
C ARG A 147 16.90 -21.05 10.12
N SER A 148 17.04 -22.26 9.58
CA SER A 148 17.62 -23.37 10.36
C SER A 148 19.14 -23.40 10.21
N MET A 149 19.79 -24.05 11.17
CA MET A 149 21.24 -24.21 11.17
C MET A 149 21.74 -24.94 9.90
N GLU A 150 21.00 -25.97 9.45
CA GLU A 150 21.33 -26.74 8.27
C GLU A 150 21.32 -25.89 6.99
N GLN A 151 20.33 -24.96 6.89
CA GLN A 151 20.25 -24.04 5.76
C GLN A 151 21.43 -23.07 5.72
N LEU A 152 21.89 -22.61 6.87
CA LEU A 152 22.97 -21.63 6.98
C LEU A 152 24.37 -22.26 6.95
N ALA A 153 24.48 -23.58 7.09
CA ALA A 153 25.76 -24.29 7.01
C ALA A 153 26.36 -24.30 5.58
N THR A 154 25.51 -24.16 4.55
CA THR A 154 25.92 -24.19 3.15
C THR A 154 26.29 -22.80 2.61
N VAL A 155 27.11 -22.76 1.57
CA VAL A 155 27.46 -21.51 0.86
C VAL A 155 26.22 -20.92 0.21
N GLU A 156 25.44 -21.76 -0.47
CA GLU A 156 24.17 -21.34 -1.11
C GLU A 156 23.18 -20.76 -0.11
N GLY A 157 23.04 -21.37 1.07
CA GLY A 157 22.15 -20.85 2.12
C GLY A 157 22.57 -19.46 2.60
N LYS A 158 23.86 -19.19 2.71
CA LYS A 158 24.39 -17.85 3.05
C LYS A 158 24.14 -16.84 1.91
N GLU A 159 24.30 -17.25 0.66
CA GLU A 159 24.01 -16.40 -0.50
C GLU A 159 22.53 -16.04 -0.56
N ILE A 160 21.65 -17.03 -0.38
CA ILE A 160 20.20 -16.84 -0.33
C ILE A 160 19.84 -15.90 0.82
N LEU A 161 20.41 -16.11 2.00
CA LEU A 161 20.22 -15.23 3.16
C LEU A 161 20.63 -13.78 2.85
N GLY A 162 21.80 -13.60 2.23
CA GLY A 162 22.29 -12.28 1.84
C GLY A 162 21.36 -11.57 0.87
N LYS A 163 20.84 -12.28 -0.13
CA LYS A 163 19.88 -11.76 -1.10
C LYS A 163 18.55 -11.39 -0.43
N GLU A 164 18.07 -12.22 0.47
CA GLU A 164 16.83 -12.00 1.19
C GLU A 164 16.93 -10.79 2.12
N ILE A 165 18.02 -10.66 2.86
CA ILE A 165 18.28 -9.47 3.70
C ILE A 165 18.32 -8.21 2.83
N ALA A 166 19.04 -8.23 1.71
CA ALA A 166 19.10 -7.10 0.79
C ALA A 166 17.70 -6.73 0.27
N LEU A 167 16.89 -7.71 -0.12
CA LEU A 167 15.53 -7.51 -0.60
C LEU A 167 14.61 -6.92 0.47
N VAL A 168 14.70 -7.41 1.70
CA VAL A 168 13.92 -6.91 2.83
C VAL A 168 14.29 -5.47 3.16
N VAL A 169 15.57 -5.13 3.17
CA VAL A 169 16.02 -3.74 3.39
C VAL A 169 15.54 -2.83 2.26
N ASN A 170 15.65 -3.26 1.00
CA ASN A 170 15.14 -2.53 -0.15
C ASN A 170 13.64 -2.29 -0.08
N SER A 171 12.86 -3.25 0.42
CA SER A 171 11.41 -3.11 0.57
C SER A 171 11.00 -2.05 1.59
N ILE A 172 11.88 -1.73 2.54
CA ILE A 172 11.68 -0.64 3.51
C ILE A 172 12.05 0.71 2.90
N ILE A 173 13.17 0.76 2.17
CA ILE A 173 13.74 2.00 1.64
C ILE A 173 13.05 2.46 0.36
N GLU A 174 12.80 1.52 -0.57
CA GLU A 174 12.19 1.74 -1.89
C GLU A 174 11.20 0.61 -2.21
N PRO A 175 10.03 0.58 -1.56
CA PRO A 175 9.09 -0.53 -1.68
C PRO A 175 8.57 -0.75 -3.11
N GLN A 176 8.30 0.34 -3.83
CA GLN A 176 7.79 0.26 -5.20
C GLN A 176 8.82 -0.34 -6.16
N LEU A 177 10.07 0.12 -6.10
CA LEU A 177 11.14 -0.40 -6.96
C LEU A 177 11.41 -1.88 -6.67
N THR A 178 11.40 -2.25 -5.38
CA THR A 178 11.59 -3.64 -4.94
C THR A 178 10.46 -4.55 -5.45
N ALA A 179 9.21 -4.08 -5.37
CA ALA A 179 8.08 -4.85 -5.89
C ALA A 179 8.16 -5.04 -7.41
N ILE A 180 8.55 -4.01 -8.17
CA ILE A 180 8.76 -4.12 -9.63
C ILE A 180 9.87 -5.13 -9.93
N TYR A 181 11.00 -5.06 -9.22
CA TYR A 181 12.10 -6.02 -9.38
C TYR A 181 11.63 -7.46 -9.19
N VAL A 182 10.89 -7.75 -8.11
CA VAL A 182 10.37 -9.10 -7.85
C VAL A 182 9.34 -9.52 -8.89
N LEU A 183 8.42 -8.63 -9.27
CA LEU A 183 7.39 -8.91 -10.27
C LEU A 183 7.97 -9.22 -11.67
N GLN A 184 9.10 -8.64 -12.02
CA GLN A 184 9.80 -8.93 -13.28
C GLN A 184 10.41 -10.33 -13.34
N GLN A 185 10.65 -10.96 -12.19
CA GLN A 185 11.24 -12.30 -12.11
C GLN A 185 10.22 -13.44 -12.20
N GLN A 186 8.99 -13.17 -12.58
CA GLN A 186 7.88 -14.15 -12.59
C GLN A 186 7.68 -14.79 -11.20
N PRO A 187 7.32 -14.00 -10.20
CA PRO A 187 7.25 -14.45 -8.82
C PRO A 187 6.24 -15.57 -8.63
N SER A 188 6.56 -16.50 -7.76
CA SER A 188 5.63 -17.51 -7.28
C SER A 188 4.52 -16.87 -6.42
N THR A 189 3.45 -17.62 -6.17
CA THR A 189 2.40 -17.17 -5.23
C THR A 189 2.94 -16.92 -3.82
N ALA A 190 4.03 -17.60 -3.43
CA ALA A 190 4.70 -17.40 -2.17
C ALA A 190 5.43 -16.05 -2.12
N ASP A 191 6.11 -15.67 -3.22
CA ASP A 191 6.81 -14.39 -3.32
C ASP A 191 5.83 -13.21 -3.26
N LEU A 192 4.69 -13.31 -3.93
CA LEU A 192 3.64 -12.30 -3.89
C LEU A 192 3.11 -12.10 -2.46
N ARG A 193 2.84 -13.20 -1.73
CA ARG A 193 2.42 -13.13 -0.32
C ARG A 193 3.51 -12.53 0.58
N ASN A 194 4.77 -12.80 0.31
CA ASN A 194 5.86 -12.18 1.05
C ASN A 194 5.93 -10.67 0.80
N LEU A 195 5.77 -10.22 -0.44
CA LEU A 195 5.72 -8.79 -0.78
C LEU A 195 4.57 -8.06 -0.08
N GLU A 196 3.39 -8.67 0.01
CA GLU A 196 2.26 -8.15 0.77
C GLU A 196 2.58 -8.06 2.27
N ARG A 197 3.19 -9.12 2.84
CA ARG A 197 3.54 -9.19 4.25
C ARG A 197 4.56 -8.12 4.66
N ILE A 198 5.55 -7.85 3.82
CA ILE A 198 6.56 -6.82 4.07
C ILE A 198 6.12 -5.41 3.67
N GLY A 199 4.88 -5.27 3.16
CA GLY A 199 4.32 -3.98 2.77
C GLY A 199 4.89 -3.40 1.47
N ALA A 200 5.58 -4.20 0.68
CA ALA A 200 6.11 -3.79 -0.63
C ALA A 200 5.04 -3.80 -1.73
N MET A 201 3.92 -4.51 -1.52
CA MET A 201 2.76 -4.48 -2.41
C MET A 201 1.55 -3.85 -1.72
N PRO A 202 0.73 -3.09 -2.45
CA PRO A 202 -0.53 -2.59 -1.94
C PRO A 202 -1.51 -3.75 -1.69
N LYS A 203 -2.34 -3.60 -0.66
CA LYS A 203 -3.38 -4.59 -0.32
C LYS A 203 -4.59 -4.54 -1.25
N ASP A 204 -4.69 -3.50 -2.05
CA ASP A 204 -5.78 -3.32 -3.01
C ASP A 204 -5.46 -4.03 -4.33
N ALA A 205 -6.37 -4.91 -4.76
CA ALA A 205 -6.23 -5.69 -5.98
C ALA A 205 -6.08 -4.82 -7.25
N SER A 206 -6.71 -3.64 -7.28
CA SER A 206 -6.60 -2.72 -8.41
C SER A 206 -5.21 -2.08 -8.49
N ALA A 207 -4.67 -1.65 -7.35
CA ALA A 207 -3.32 -1.10 -7.26
C ALA A 207 -2.24 -2.16 -7.54
N THR A 208 -2.47 -3.40 -7.12
CA THR A 208 -1.61 -4.55 -7.44
C THR A 208 -1.60 -4.83 -8.94
N ALA A 209 -2.76 -4.80 -9.60
CA ALA A 209 -2.86 -4.98 -11.05
C ALA A 209 -2.12 -3.87 -11.83
N GLN A 210 -2.29 -2.61 -11.42
CA GLN A 210 -1.57 -1.48 -11.99
C GLN A 210 -0.06 -1.63 -11.84
N MET A 211 0.41 -1.99 -10.65
CA MET A 211 1.83 -2.20 -10.38
C MET A 211 2.42 -3.34 -11.21
N THR A 212 1.64 -4.42 -11.41
CA THR A 212 2.03 -5.53 -12.29
C THR A 212 2.08 -5.09 -13.76
N GLN A 213 1.17 -4.25 -14.20
CA GLN A 213 1.19 -3.69 -15.54
C GLN A 213 2.41 -2.79 -15.75
N VAL A 214 2.68 -1.87 -14.83
CA VAL A 214 3.88 -1.02 -14.86
C VAL A 214 5.16 -1.85 -14.90
N ALA A 215 5.23 -2.93 -14.11
CA ALA A 215 6.37 -3.84 -14.11
C ALA A 215 6.57 -4.53 -15.47
N ARG A 216 5.49 -4.94 -16.15
CA ARG A 216 5.54 -5.52 -17.50
C ARG A 216 5.95 -4.51 -18.57
N GLU A 217 5.40 -3.31 -18.51
CA GLU A 217 5.74 -2.22 -19.44
C GLU A 217 7.20 -1.79 -19.27
N ALA A 218 7.67 -1.64 -18.04
CA ALA A 218 9.07 -1.36 -17.76
C ALA A 218 9.99 -2.47 -18.29
N ALA A 219 9.61 -3.74 -18.15
CA ALA A 219 10.39 -4.86 -18.68
C ALA A 219 10.41 -4.90 -20.22
N ALA A 220 9.37 -4.40 -20.86
CA ALA A 220 9.26 -4.37 -22.33
C ALA A 220 9.95 -3.17 -22.97
N GLN A 221 9.91 -1.99 -22.33
CA GLN A 221 10.42 -0.73 -22.87
C GLN A 221 11.83 -0.38 -22.40
N PHE A 222 12.12 -0.81 -21.17
CA PHE A 222 13.39 -0.46 -20.54
C PHE A 222 14.22 -1.71 -20.27
N TRP A 223 15.01 -2.20 -19.95
CA TRP A 223 15.63 -3.43 -19.56
C TRP A 223 15.11 -3.97 -18.22
N ARG A 224 15.43 -5.18 -17.91
CA ARG A 224 15.16 -5.79 -16.62
C ARG A 224 15.93 -5.06 -15.50
N ILE A 225 15.24 -4.67 -14.44
CA ILE A 225 15.86 -4.21 -13.21
C ILE A 225 16.70 -5.37 -12.64
N SER A 226 17.96 -5.12 -12.38
CA SER A 226 18.87 -6.08 -11.77
C SER A 226 19.09 -5.76 -10.29
N GLU A 227 19.69 -6.67 -9.55
CA GLU A 227 20.09 -6.44 -8.15
C GLU A 227 20.97 -5.19 -8.02
N MET A 228 21.77 -4.88 -9.03
CA MET A 228 22.66 -3.70 -9.06
C MET A 228 21.92 -2.37 -9.22
N ASP A 229 20.67 -2.40 -9.64
CA ASP A 229 19.82 -1.22 -9.80
C ASP A 229 19.05 -0.89 -8.50
N LEU A 230 19.06 -1.82 -7.53
CA LEU A 230 18.46 -1.61 -6.22
C LEU A 230 19.33 -0.76 -5.29
N PRO A 231 18.74 -0.01 -4.34
CA PRO A 231 19.48 0.77 -3.36
C PRO A 231 20.49 -0.05 -2.57
N VAL A 232 20.09 -1.23 -2.08
CA VAL A 232 20.98 -2.21 -1.45
C VAL A 232 21.24 -3.31 -2.44
N GLN A 233 22.49 -3.42 -2.88
CA GLN A 233 22.94 -4.32 -3.95
C GLN A 233 23.38 -5.68 -3.44
N GLY A 234 23.58 -5.82 -2.13
CA GLY A 234 24.00 -7.07 -1.53
C GLY A 234 24.41 -6.91 -0.07
N VAL A 235 24.67 -8.04 0.54
CA VAL A 235 25.13 -8.17 1.94
C VAL A 235 26.48 -8.89 1.94
N LEU A 236 27.42 -8.37 2.71
CA LEU A 236 28.70 -8.99 2.96
C LEU A 236 28.80 -9.38 4.43
N PHE A 237 28.91 -10.68 4.68
CA PHE A 237 29.13 -11.18 6.04
C PHE A 237 30.60 -11.06 6.41
N LYS A 238 30.91 -10.27 7.44
CA LYS A 238 32.25 -10.13 8.00
C LYS A 238 32.56 -11.28 8.96
N SER A 239 31.59 -11.64 9.80
CA SER A 239 31.67 -12.73 10.75
C SER A 239 30.35 -13.49 10.74
N PHE A 240 30.41 -14.82 10.83
CA PHE A 240 29.25 -15.69 10.79
C PHE A 240 29.54 -16.90 11.70
N ILE A 241 29.09 -16.82 12.95
CA ILE A 241 29.38 -17.81 13.98
C ILE A 241 28.07 -18.49 14.39
N MET A 242 28.05 -19.81 14.29
CA MET A 242 26.93 -20.66 14.74
C MET A 242 27.42 -21.52 15.90
N GLN A 243 26.66 -21.58 16.99
CA GLN A 243 26.96 -22.36 18.20
C GLN A 243 25.75 -23.18 18.61
#